data_1564f905bd12aeea8004c32979ce35c3
#
_entry.id   1564f905bd12aeea8004c32979ce35c3
#
_cell.length_a   1.000
_cell.length_b   1.000
_cell.length_c   1.000
_cell.angle_alpha   90.00
_cell.angle_beta   90.00
_cell.angle_gamma   90.00
#
_symmetry.space_group_name_H-M   'P 1'
#
loop_
_entity.id
_entity.type
_entity.pdbx_description
1 polymer ?
#
loop_
_entity_poly.entity_id
_entity_poly.type
_entity_poly.pdbx_seq_one_letter_code
_entity_poly.pdbx_strand_id
1 'polypeptide(L)'
;MKHEEIIEKLRDDEQYYGDFGRQYISNSDIKNLTYDPAQFGNKIPDNPNFHLGRYFHQLILEPNKAKEFPIVDIKGRNTKAYKSYLEDNNLTYAITTEEAKNIQEMADYTLNKDPDVSALIQDFDAKYEEPVVGEIFGRPFKAKADIISQGLVVDLKTTSDIFKFKRNAYTFGYDTQAFIYQYLFKMPMTFIVLGKVKKKYGTVDGYYFDMGVFPTTEEFVLQGKEKVELAMQNYEKYFSENATESIEDTIINSPL
;
A
#
# COMPACT_ATOMS: atom_id res chain seq x y z
N MET A 1 13.17 23.86 4.45
CA MET A 1 13.06 23.31 3.09
C MET A 1 11.76 23.82 2.48
N LYS A 2 11.72 24.20 1.21
CA LYS A 2 10.47 24.58 0.54
C LYS A 2 9.61 23.36 0.29
N HIS A 3 8.28 23.56 0.18
CA HIS A 3 7.33 22.47 -0.04
C HIS A 3 7.68 21.61 -1.27
N GLU A 4 7.99 22.26 -2.38
CA GLU A 4 8.38 21.60 -3.64
C GLU A 4 9.64 20.72 -3.50
N GLU A 5 10.63 21.18 -2.73
CA GLU A 5 11.86 20.42 -2.46
C GLU A 5 11.56 19.16 -1.61
N ILE A 6 10.60 19.24 -0.70
CA ILE A 6 10.14 18.10 0.10
C ILE A 6 9.47 17.07 -0.82
N ILE A 7 8.56 17.51 -1.67
CA ILE A 7 7.85 16.64 -2.62
C ILE A 7 8.83 15.94 -3.55
N GLU A 8 9.77 16.69 -4.14
CA GLU A 8 10.76 16.11 -5.04
C GLU A 8 11.64 15.05 -4.34
N LYS A 9 12.03 15.32 -3.11
CA LYS A 9 12.79 14.36 -2.32
C LYS A 9 11.99 13.09 -1.98
N LEU A 10 10.67 13.22 -1.76
CA LEU A 10 9.79 12.09 -1.47
C LEU A 10 9.39 11.26 -2.70
N ARG A 11 9.75 11.68 -3.92
CA ARG A 11 9.63 10.84 -5.13
C ARG A 11 10.59 9.65 -5.09
N ASP A 12 11.73 9.84 -4.48
CA ASP A 12 12.70 8.77 -4.26
C ASP A 12 12.24 7.83 -3.14
N ASP A 13 12.17 6.53 -3.43
CA ASP A 13 11.69 5.52 -2.48
C ASP A 13 12.60 5.39 -1.26
N GLU A 14 13.92 5.54 -1.40
CA GLU A 14 14.85 5.48 -0.28
C GLU A 14 14.61 6.66 0.68
N GLN A 15 14.29 7.83 0.13
CA GLN A 15 13.92 8.99 0.94
C GLN A 15 12.53 8.86 1.54
N TYR A 16 11.55 8.34 0.77
CA TYR A 16 10.16 8.18 1.22
C TYR A 16 10.05 7.20 2.39
N TYR A 17 10.71 6.05 2.30
CA TYR A 17 10.68 5.01 3.35
C TYR A 17 11.83 5.12 4.36
N GLY A 18 12.83 5.94 4.08
CA GLY A 18 14.00 6.20 4.92
C GLY A 18 13.79 7.26 5.99
N ASP A 19 14.88 7.71 6.59
CA ASP A 19 14.86 8.64 7.73
C ASP A 19 14.20 9.98 7.41
N PHE A 20 14.34 10.46 6.18
CA PHE A 20 13.68 11.70 5.76
C PHE A 20 12.15 11.56 5.78
N GLY A 21 11.63 10.50 5.19
CA GLY A 21 10.20 10.26 5.13
C GLY A 21 9.59 9.91 6.48
N ARG A 22 10.37 9.34 7.43
CA ARG A 22 9.90 9.00 8.79
C ARG A 22 9.60 10.22 9.66
N GLN A 23 9.96 11.41 9.22
CA GLN A 23 9.54 12.67 9.88
C GLN A 23 8.05 12.96 9.68
N TYR A 24 7.39 12.24 8.79
CA TYR A 24 5.97 12.37 8.44
C TYR A 24 5.23 11.10 8.81
N ILE A 25 4.08 11.25 9.46
CA ILE A 25 3.15 10.15 9.71
C ILE A 25 2.54 9.69 8.38
N SER A 26 2.34 8.40 8.22
CA SER A 26 1.73 7.79 7.03
C SER A 26 0.59 6.85 7.42
N ASN A 27 -0.20 6.40 6.45
CA ASN A 27 -1.28 5.46 6.73
C ASN A 27 -0.82 4.17 7.43
N SER A 28 0.39 3.69 7.15
CA SER A 28 0.95 2.49 7.79
C SER A 28 1.17 2.65 9.31
N ASP A 29 1.31 3.88 9.79
CA ASP A 29 1.54 4.17 11.21
C ASP A 29 0.24 4.17 12.01
N ILE A 30 -0.89 4.46 11.36
CA ILE A 30 -2.19 4.66 12.01
C ILE A 30 -2.65 3.42 12.75
N LYS A 31 -2.49 2.25 12.15
CA LYS A 31 -2.90 0.99 12.79
C LYS A 31 -2.20 0.77 14.13
N ASN A 32 -0.88 0.99 14.16
CA ASN A 32 -0.10 0.84 15.39
C ASN A 32 -0.51 1.90 16.40
N LEU A 33 -0.54 3.16 16.01
CA LEU A 33 -0.95 4.25 16.90
C LEU A 33 -2.36 4.06 17.47
N THR A 34 -3.27 3.42 16.72
CA THR A 34 -4.64 3.20 17.18
C THR A 34 -4.75 2.04 18.15
N TYR A 35 -4.11 0.89 17.87
CA TYR A 35 -4.39 -0.38 18.53
C TYR A 35 -3.23 -0.93 19.35
N ASP A 36 -1.99 -0.57 19.04
CA ASP A 36 -0.78 -1.01 19.72
C ASP A 36 0.33 0.06 19.59
N PRO A 37 0.20 1.18 20.32
CA PRO A 37 1.16 2.29 20.22
C PRO A 37 2.61 1.88 20.46
N ALA A 38 2.87 0.80 21.23
CA ALA A 38 4.22 0.28 21.46
C ALA A 38 4.92 -0.19 20.17
N GLN A 39 4.17 -0.46 19.10
CA GLN A 39 4.71 -0.85 17.80
C GLN A 39 4.93 0.35 16.86
N PHE A 40 4.60 1.56 17.26
CA PHE A 40 4.84 2.74 16.42
C PHE A 40 6.33 2.93 16.13
N GLY A 41 6.65 3.19 14.87
CA GLY A 41 8.04 3.32 14.40
C GLY A 41 8.77 2.00 14.14
N ASN A 42 8.20 0.85 14.54
CA ASN A 42 8.80 -0.45 14.25
C ASN A 42 8.67 -0.78 12.76
N LYS A 43 9.72 -1.44 12.22
CA LYS A 43 9.67 -1.92 10.84
C LYS A 43 8.64 -3.04 10.71
N ILE A 44 7.79 -2.93 9.70
CA ILE A 44 6.87 -4.02 9.33
C ILE A 44 7.71 -5.22 8.89
N PRO A 45 7.48 -6.42 9.45
CA PRO A 45 8.18 -7.62 9.02
C PRO A 45 8.00 -7.88 7.52
N ASP A 46 9.06 -8.31 6.87
CA ASP A 46 9.02 -8.65 5.45
C ASP A 46 8.05 -9.80 5.18
N ASN A 47 7.28 -9.67 4.09
CA ASN A 47 6.26 -10.63 3.70
C ASN A 47 6.32 -10.88 2.18
N PRO A 48 6.37 -12.15 1.75
CA PRO A 48 6.34 -12.48 0.33
C PRO A 48 5.22 -11.85 -0.48
N ASN A 49 4.05 -11.61 0.13
CA ASN A 49 2.95 -10.96 -0.57
C ASN A 49 3.22 -9.48 -0.86
N PHE A 50 4.05 -8.80 -0.04
CA PHE A 50 4.46 -7.42 -0.33
C PHE A 50 5.29 -7.34 -1.60
N HIS A 51 6.18 -8.31 -1.84
CA HIS A 51 6.99 -8.35 -3.05
C HIS A 51 6.15 -8.61 -4.31
N LEU A 52 5.16 -9.50 -4.22
CA LEU A 52 4.21 -9.75 -5.32
C LEU A 52 3.36 -8.50 -5.61
N GLY A 53 2.88 -7.83 -4.57
CA GLY A 53 2.17 -6.56 -4.69
C GLY A 53 3.03 -5.47 -5.31
N ARG A 54 4.27 -5.31 -4.83
CA ARG A 54 5.24 -4.34 -5.37
C ARG A 54 5.52 -4.60 -6.85
N TYR A 55 5.75 -5.85 -7.24
CA TYR A 55 5.99 -6.19 -8.64
C TYR A 55 4.77 -5.88 -9.52
N PHE A 56 3.55 -6.16 -9.02
CA PHE A 56 2.31 -5.78 -9.71
C PHE A 56 2.21 -4.26 -9.92
N HIS A 57 2.45 -3.46 -8.87
CA HIS A 57 2.47 -2.00 -8.98
C HIS A 57 3.52 -1.52 -9.97
N GLN A 58 4.75 -2.01 -9.88
CA GLN A 58 5.81 -1.60 -10.81
C GLN A 58 5.51 -1.92 -12.28
N LEU A 59 4.88 -3.07 -12.56
CA LEU A 59 4.49 -3.41 -13.93
C LEU A 59 3.53 -2.37 -14.55
N ILE A 60 2.65 -1.79 -13.73
CA ILE A 60 1.64 -0.84 -14.16
C ILE A 60 2.15 0.60 -14.09
N LEU A 61 2.79 0.97 -12.97
CA LEU A 61 3.10 2.36 -12.64
C LEU A 61 4.53 2.75 -13.03
N GLU A 62 5.47 1.82 -12.94
CA GLU A 62 6.91 2.05 -13.12
C GLU A 62 7.57 0.91 -13.94
N PRO A 63 7.17 0.69 -15.19
CA PRO A 63 7.57 -0.49 -15.99
C PRO A 63 9.10 -0.61 -16.17
N ASN A 64 9.85 0.48 -16.06
CA ASN A 64 11.30 0.42 -16.10
C ASN A 64 11.90 -0.19 -14.81
N LYS A 65 11.35 0.13 -13.63
CA LYS A 65 11.75 -0.54 -12.37
C LYS A 65 11.37 -2.02 -12.37
N ALA A 66 10.23 -2.38 -12.96
CA ALA A 66 9.79 -3.77 -13.06
C ALA A 66 10.78 -4.67 -13.81
N LYS A 67 11.54 -4.14 -14.77
CA LYS A 67 12.57 -4.88 -15.52
C LYS A 67 13.76 -5.30 -14.64
N GLU A 68 14.01 -4.58 -13.58
CA GLU A 68 15.11 -4.83 -12.62
C GLU A 68 14.67 -5.65 -11.42
N PHE A 69 13.38 -6.06 -11.38
CA PHE A 69 12.84 -6.80 -10.26
C PHE A 69 13.52 -8.18 -10.13
N PRO A 70 13.96 -8.60 -8.92
CA PRO A 70 14.67 -9.87 -8.76
C PRO A 70 13.74 -11.06 -8.99
N ILE A 71 13.96 -11.77 -10.10
CA ILE A 71 13.21 -12.96 -10.52
C ILE A 71 14.17 -14.14 -10.64
N VAL A 72 13.77 -15.30 -10.10
CA VAL A 72 14.60 -16.51 -10.09
C VAL A 72 13.84 -17.70 -10.66
N ASP A 73 14.52 -18.49 -11.50
CA ASP A 73 13.95 -19.73 -12.05
C ASP A 73 14.15 -20.91 -11.09
N ILE A 74 13.43 -20.89 -9.99
CA ILE A 74 13.42 -21.93 -8.96
C ILE A 74 11.97 -22.21 -8.56
N LYS A 75 11.59 -23.49 -8.47
CA LYS A 75 10.19 -23.92 -8.24
C LYS A 75 9.59 -23.58 -6.88
N GLY A 76 10.39 -23.10 -5.91
CA GLY A 76 9.84 -22.78 -4.59
C GLY A 76 10.83 -22.08 -3.67
N ARG A 77 10.32 -21.16 -2.89
CA ARG A 77 11.10 -20.31 -1.97
C ARG A 77 11.68 -21.04 -0.74
N ASN A 78 11.11 -22.20 -0.38
CA ASN A 78 11.58 -22.97 0.77
C ASN A 78 12.71 -23.95 0.41
N THR A 79 13.30 -23.85 -0.78
CA THR A 79 14.35 -24.72 -1.26
C THR A 79 15.74 -24.21 -0.87
N LYS A 80 16.71 -25.14 -0.76
CA LYS A 80 18.11 -24.79 -0.54
C LYS A 80 18.67 -23.94 -1.69
N ALA A 81 18.27 -24.26 -2.92
CA ALA A 81 18.66 -23.52 -4.12
C ALA A 81 18.19 -22.05 -4.07
N TYR A 82 16.97 -21.79 -3.58
CA TYR A 82 16.47 -20.40 -3.44
C TYR A 82 17.29 -19.61 -2.40
N LYS A 83 17.59 -20.21 -1.26
CA LYS A 83 18.38 -19.56 -0.21
C LYS A 83 19.80 -19.24 -0.69
N SER A 84 20.47 -20.20 -1.35
CA SER A 84 21.78 -19.96 -1.95
C SER A 84 21.74 -18.85 -3.01
N TYR A 85 20.70 -18.82 -3.86
CA TYR A 85 20.54 -17.76 -4.84
C TYR A 85 20.46 -16.36 -4.20
N LEU A 86 19.71 -16.21 -3.11
CA LEU A 86 19.62 -14.93 -2.39
C LEU A 86 20.97 -14.53 -1.79
N GLU A 87 21.68 -15.47 -1.16
CA GLU A 87 23.02 -15.25 -0.59
C GLU A 87 24.03 -14.84 -1.66
N ASP A 88 24.10 -15.59 -2.76
CA ASP A 88 25.05 -15.36 -3.87
C ASP A 88 24.83 -14.02 -4.56
N ASN A 89 23.59 -13.51 -4.56
CA ASN A 89 23.23 -12.24 -5.19
C ASN A 89 23.02 -11.08 -4.19
N ASN A 90 23.31 -11.32 -2.90
CA ASN A 90 23.09 -10.33 -1.82
C ASN A 90 21.67 -9.74 -1.82
N LEU A 91 20.67 -10.59 -2.03
CA LEU A 91 19.26 -10.25 -2.07
C LEU A 91 18.55 -10.68 -0.79
N THR A 92 17.57 -9.91 -0.35
CA THR A 92 16.68 -10.29 0.76
C THR A 92 15.47 -11.07 0.27
N TYR A 93 15.10 -10.92 -1.00
CA TYR A 93 13.99 -11.62 -1.66
C TYR A 93 14.21 -11.73 -3.16
N ALA A 94 13.50 -12.67 -3.77
CA ALA A 94 13.22 -12.74 -5.21
C ALA A 94 11.86 -13.40 -5.42
N ILE A 95 11.17 -13.09 -6.52
CA ILE A 95 9.98 -13.85 -6.91
C ILE A 95 10.36 -14.94 -7.89
N THR A 96 9.61 -16.03 -7.92
CA THR A 96 9.86 -17.10 -8.89
C THR A 96 9.37 -16.72 -10.28
N THR A 97 9.92 -17.33 -11.33
CA THR A 97 9.46 -17.13 -12.72
C THR A 97 7.96 -17.40 -12.87
N GLU A 98 7.43 -18.42 -12.17
CA GLU A 98 6.00 -18.72 -12.20
C GLU A 98 5.17 -17.59 -11.55
N GLU A 99 5.61 -17.08 -10.39
CA GLU A 99 4.96 -15.94 -9.73
C GLU A 99 5.02 -14.69 -10.61
N ALA A 100 6.18 -14.39 -11.20
CA ALA A 100 6.35 -13.26 -12.10
C ALA A 100 5.39 -13.34 -13.30
N LYS A 101 5.30 -14.50 -13.94
CA LYS A 101 4.36 -14.72 -15.06
C LYS A 101 2.91 -14.47 -14.62
N ASN A 102 2.50 -15.01 -13.48
CA ASN A 102 1.14 -14.83 -12.98
C ASN A 102 0.82 -13.37 -12.69
N ILE A 103 1.78 -12.61 -12.15
CA ILE A 103 1.59 -11.18 -11.87
C ILE A 103 1.60 -10.35 -13.16
N GLN A 104 2.40 -10.71 -14.16
CA GLN A 104 2.37 -10.09 -15.50
C GLN A 104 1.01 -10.29 -16.17
N GLU A 105 0.47 -11.51 -16.20
CA GLU A 105 -0.87 -11.79 -16.72
C GLU A 105 -1.95 -10.97 -15.97
N MET A 106 -1.81 -10.79 -14.66
CA MET A 106 -2.72 -9.98 -13.87
C MET A 106 -2.62 -8.49 -14.21
N ALA A 107 -1.41 -7.97 -14.42
CA ALA A 107 -1.19 -6.59 -14.84
C ALA A 107 -1.76 -6.33 -16.24
N ASP A 108 -1.51 -7.24 -17.21
CA ASP A 108 -2.07 -7.17 -18.55
C ASP A 108 -3.60 -7.21 -18.53
N TYR A 109 -4.19 -8.06 -17.68
CA TYR A 109 -5.63 -8.11 -17.47
C TYR A 109 -6.17 -6.78 -16.94
N THR A 110 -5.49 -6.16 -15.96
CA THR A 110 -5.88 -4.87 -15.38
C THR A 110 -5.90 -3.77 -16.44
N LEU A 111 -4.89 -3.73 -17.28
CA LEU A 111 -4.71 -2.68 -18.30
C LEU A 111 -5.63 -2.83 -19.52
N ASN A 112 -6.18 -4.03 -19.79
CA ASN A 112 -6.85 -4.31 -21.05
C ASN A 112 -8.28 -4.87 -20.92
N LYS A 113 -8.71 -5.27 -19.72
CA LYS A 113 -9.99 -5.98 -19.58
C LYS A 113 -11.20 -5.06 -19.63
N ASP A 114 -11.11 -3.93 -18.99
CA ASP A 114 -12.20 -2.96 -18.86
C ASP A 114 -11.77 -1.62 -19.44
N PRO A 115 -12.49 -1.08 -20.45
CA PRO A 115 -12.10 0.16 -21.12
C PRO A 115 -12.06 1.38 -20.19
N ASP A 116 -12.96 1.45 -19.21
CA ASP A 116 -13.02 2.60 -18.29
C ASP A 116 -11.84 2.56 -17.29
N VAL A 117 -11.53 1.36 -16.78
CA VAL A 117 -10.34 1.15 -15.94
C VAL A 117 -9.06 1.42 -16.72
N SER A 118 -8.99 0.93 -17.96
CA SER A 118 -7.85 1.18 -18.86
C SER A 118 -7.65 2.67 -19.12
N ALA A 119 -8.73 3.39 -19.46
CA ALA A 119 -8.69 4.83 -19.70
C ALA A 119 -8.29 5.62 -18.44
N LEU A 120 -8.70 5.17 -17.26
CA LEU A 120 -8.34 5.80 -15.99
C LEU A 120 -6.86 5.58 -15.64
N ILE A 121 -6.34 4.35 -15.84
CA ILE A 121 -4.95 4.03 -15.52
C ILE A 121 -3.97 4.61 -16.56
N GLN A 122 -4.33 4.60 -17.84
CA GLN A 122 -3.46 4.99 -18.96
C GLN A 122 -3.79 6.39 -19.51
N ASP A 123 -4.43 7.23 -18.71
CA ASP A 123 -4.71 8.62 -19.08
C ASP A 123 -3.42 9.37 -19.40
N PHE A 124 -3.45 10.21 -20.44
CA PHE A 124 -2.27 10.97 -20.89
C PHE A 124 -1.73 11.91 -19.80
N ASP A 125 -2.61 12.46 -18.98
CA ASP A 125 -2.26 13.39 -17.90
C ASP A 125 -2.13 12.68 -16.54
N ALA A 126 -2.18 11.33 -16.50
CA ALA A 126 -2.03 10.59 -15.27
C ALA A 126 -0.65 10.81 -14.64
N LYS A 127 -0.64 10.96 -13.32
CA LYS A 127 0.58 10.99 -12.52
C LYS A 127 0.66 9.71 -11.70
N TYR A 128 1.84 9.12 -11.68
CA TYR A 128 2.09 7.86 -10.99
C TYR A 128 3.05 8.08 -9.82
N GLU A 129 2.85 7.30 -8.75
CA GLU A 129 3.68 7.36 -7.54
C GLU A 129 3.85 8.81 -7.02
N GLU A 130 2.74 9.58 -7.04
CA GLU A 130 2.78 11.00 -6.72
C GLU A 130 2.76 11.23 -5.21
N PRO A 131 3.83 11.80 -4.61
CA PRO A 131 3.86 12.08 -3.19
C PRO A 131 3.15 13.39 -2.86
N VAL A 132 2.64 13.48 -1.64
CA VAL A 132 2.09 14.69 -1.04
C VAL A 132 2.46 14.74 0.45
N VAL A 133 2.59 15.95 0.97
CA VAL A 133 2.69 16.21 2.41
C VAL A 133 1.71 17.29 2.80
N GLY A 134 1.24 17.22 4.04
CA GLY A 134 0.35 18.22 4.61
C GLY A 134 0.16 17.97 6.10
N GLU A 135 -0.66 18.81 6.74
CA GLU A 135 -0.96 18.71 8.15
C GLU A 135 -2.35 18.09 8.35
N ILE A 136 -2.45 17.08 9.22
CA ILE A 136 -3.69 16.47 9.67
C ILE A 136 -3.65 16.44 11.21
N PHE A 137 -4.66 17.00 11.86
CA PHE A 137 -4.76 17.11 13.31
C PHE A 137 -3.49 17.66 13.99
N GLY A 138 -2.87 18.70 13.38
CA GLY A 138 -1.69 19.37 13.92
C GLY A 138 -0.37 18.59 13.73
N ARG A 139 -0.36 17.50 12.97
CA ARG A 139 0.84 16.69 12.72
C ARG A 139 1.17 16.58 11.23
N PRO A 140 2.47 16.53 10.88
CA PRO A 140 2.87 16.38 9.48
C PRO A 140 2.60 14.96 8.98
N PHE A 141 1.88 14.87 7.88
CA PHE A 141 1.56 13.61 7.20
C PHE A 141 2.16 13.59 5.80
N LYS A 142 2.43 12.37 5.32
CA LYS A 142 2.74 12.09 3.91
C LYS A 142 1.80 11.02 3.37
N ALA A 143 1.58 11.08 2.05
CA ALA A 143 0.97 10.02 1.28
C ALA A 143 1.67 9.93 -0.09
N LYS A 144 1.54 8.80 -0.78
CA LYS A 144 1.98 8.61 -2.16
C LYS A 144 0.87 7.90 -2.91
N ALA A 145 0.23 8.60 -3.84
CA ALA A 145 -0.85 8.04 -4.65
C ALA A 145 -0.27 7.14 -5.74
N ASP A 146 -0.82 5.95 -5.91
CA ASP A 146 -0.45 5.07 -7.03
C ASP A 146 -0.70 5.78 -8.35
N ILE A 147 -1.90 6.36 -8.52
CA ILE A 147 -2.30 7.10 -9.72
C ILE A 147 -3.14 8.32 -9.31
N ILE A 148 -2.87 9.45 -9.94
CA ILE A 148 -3.79 10.60 -10.00
C ILE A 148 -4.22 10.76 -11.44
N SER A 149 -5.50 10.57 -11.71
CA SER A 149 -6.07 10.63 -13.05
C SER A 149 -7.50 11.13 -13.00
N GLN A 150 -7.90 11.99 -13.95
CA GLN A 150 -9.27 12.48 -14.13
C GLN A 150 -9.90 13.07 -12.85
N GLY A 151 -9.08 13.69 -12.00
CA GLY A 151 -9.53 14.28 -10.72
C GLY A 151 -9.80 13.26 -9.61
N LEU A 152 -9.30 12.03 -9.75
CA LEU A 152 -9.39 10.93 -8.78
C LEU A 152 -8.01 10.55 -8.27
N VAL A 153 -7.95 10.16 -7.01
CA VAL A 153 -6.86 9.34 -6.47
C VAL A 153 -7.26 7.87 -6.67
N VAL A 154 -6.46 7.14 -7.40
CA VAL A 154 -6.65 5.71 -7.64
C VAL A 154 -5.57 4.93 -6.94
N ASP A 155 -5.96 3.86 -6.25
CA ASP A 155 -5.05 2.98 -5.54
C ASP A 155 -5.29 1.52 -5.98
N LEU A 156 -4.22 0.86 -6.39
CA LEU A 156 -4.25 -0.50 -6.88
C LEU A 156 -4.09 -1.49 -5.72
N LYS A 157 -4.96 -2.47 -5.63
CA LYS A 157 -4.87 -3.51 -4.59
C LYS A 157 -4.94 -4.90 -5.19
N THR A 158 -4.21 -5.81 -4.58
CA THR A 158 -4.36 -7.24 -4.87
C THR A 158 -4.99 -7.96 -3.68
N THR A 159 -5.87 -8.89 -3.94
CA THR A 159 -6.53 -9.69 -2.89
C THR A 159 -6.57 -11.16 -3.26
N SER A 160 -6.66 -12.04 -2.27
CA SER A 160 -6.91 -13.46 -2.49
C SER A 160 -8.39 -13.76 -2.71
N ASP A 161 -9.28 -12.84 -2.33
CA ASP A 161 -10.74 -13.01 -2.41
C ASP A 161 -11.40 -11.63 -2.53
N ILE A 162 -11.87 -11.31 -3.72
CA ILE A 162 -12.47 -10.00 -4.01
C ILE A 162 -13.81 -9.81 -3.30
N PHE A 163 -14.56 -10.89 -3.05
CA PHE A 163 -15.86 -10.83 -2.37
C PHE A 163 -15.72 -10.45 -0.89
N LYS A 164 -14.53 -10.68 -0.31
CA LYS A 164 -14.22 -10.27 1.06
C LYS A 164 -13.57 -8.89 1.14
N PHE A 165 -13.27 -8.26 0.01
CA PHE A 165 -12.53 -6.99 -0.02
C PHE A 165 -13.20 -5.91 0.83
N LYS A 166 -14.50 -5.67 0.67
CA LYS A 166 -15.23 -4.64 1.43
C LYS A 166 -15.07 -4.79 2.95
N ARG A 167 -15.17 -6.03 3.46
CA ARG A 167 -14.97 -6.30 4.89
C ARG A 167 -13.49 -6.14 5.30
N ASN A 168 -12.60 -6.65 4.49
CA ASN A 168 -11.17 -6.65 4.77
C ASN A 168 -10.57 -5.24 4.67
N ALA A 169 -11.18 -4.34 3.90
CA ALA A 169 -10.74 -2.96 3.75
C ALA A 169 -10.63 -2.24 5.12
N TYR A 170 -11.58 -2.45 6.01
CA TYR A 170 -11.52 -1.89 7.37
C TYR A 170 -10.42 -2.52 8.23
N THR A 171 -10.18 -3.82 8.08
CA THR A 171 -9.13 -4.54 8.82
C THR A 171 -7.73 -4.12 8.39
N PHE A 172 -7.57 -3.79 7.10
CA PHE A 172 -6.29 -3.37 6.53
C PHE A 172 -6.06 -1.86 6.58
N GLY A 173 -7.00 -1.08 7.12
CA GLY A 173 -6.86 0.37 7.25
C GLY A 173 -6.98 1.10 5.91
N TYR A 174 -7.79 0.60 4.98
CA TYR A 174 -8.05 1.31 3.72
C TYR A 174 -9.03 2.47 3.91
N ASP A 175 -9.84 2.45 4.96
CA ASP A 175 -10.65 3.57 5.42
C ASP A 175 -9.79 4.73 5.91
N THR A 176 -8.76 4.47 6.70
CA THR A 176 -7.79 5.48 7.14
C THR A 176 -6.95 6.01 5.97
N GLN A 177 -6.57 5.13 5.04
CA GLN A 177 -5.91 5.51 3.80
C GLN A 177 -6.81 6.45 2.98
N ALA A 178 -8.09 6.11 2.81
CA ALA A 178 -9.03 6.92 2.06
C ALA A 178 -9.20 8.32 2.66
N PHE A 179 -9.31 8.43 3.99
CA PHE A 179 -9.37 9.74 4.65
C PHE A 179 -8.09 10.55 4.43
N ILE A 180 -6.92 9.99 4.73
CA ILE A 180 -5.63 10.69 4.62
C ILE A 180 -5.41 11.18 3.19
N TYR A 181 -5.61 10.30 2.20
CA TYR A 181 -5.36 10.61 0.79
C TYR A 181 -6.33 11.66 0.27
N GLN A 182 -7.64 11.51 0.51
CA GLN A 182 -8.61 12.53 0.09
C GLN A 182 -8.37 13.87 0.78
N TYR A 183 -7.98 13.85 2.05
CA TYR A 183 -7.66 15.07 2.78
C TYR A 183 -6.45 15.81 2.21
N LEU A 184 -5.37 15.09 1.90
CA LEU A 184 -4.13 15.67 1.40
C LEU A 184 -4.21 16.07 -0.08
N PHE A 185 -4.73 15.20 -0.93
CA PHE A 185 -4.86 15.45 -2.37
C PHE A 185 -6.04 16.34 -2.74
N LYS A 186 -7.03 16.52 -1.85
CA LYS A 186 -8.27 17.25 -2.11
C LYS A 186 -9.07 16.67 -3.29
N MET A 187 -9.03 15.37 -3.46
CA MET A 187 -9.68 14.61 -4.53
C MET A 187 -10.39 13.38 -3.95
N PRO A 188 -11.50 12.93 -4.54
CA PRO A 188 -12.10 11.65 -4.18
C PRO A 188 -11.14 10.48 -4.51
N MET A 189 -11.34 9.36 -3.82
CA MET A 189 -10.49 8.17 -3.97
C MET A 189 -11.30 6.95 -4.40
N THR A 190 -10.69 6.10 -5.22
CA THR A 190 -11.22 4.79 -5.60
C THR A 190 -10.14 3.73 -5.51
N PHE A 191 -10.54 2.50 -5.15
CA PHE A 191 -9.68 1.34 -5.21
C PHE A 191 -9.99 0.52 -6.46
N ILE A 192 -8.97 0.18 -7.24
CA ILE A 192 -9.04 -0.85 -8.29
C ILE A 192 -8.40 -2.11 -7.71
N VAL A 193 -9.21 -3.16 -7.59
CA VAL A 193 -8.83 -4.36 -6.84
C VAL A 193 -8.80 -5.56 -7.76
N LEU A 194 -7.66 -6.26 -7.76
CA LEU A 194 -7.45 -7.47 -8.52
C LEU A 194 -7.48 -8.69 -7.60
N GLY A 195 -8.40 -9.61 -7.88
CA GLY A 195 -8.49 -10.90 -7.20
C GLY A 195 -7.57 -11.93 -7.85
N LYS A 196 -6.68 -12.54 -7.05
CA LYS A 196 -5.89 -13.69 -7.49
C LYS A 196 -6.78 -14.94 -7.45
N VAL A 197 -7.38 -15.31 -8.57
CA VAL A 197 -8.24 -16.50 -8.63
C VAL A 197 -7.40 -17.73 -8.93
N LYS A 198 -7.49 -18.74 -8.07
CA LYS A 198 -6.96 -20.06 -8.33
C LYS A 198 -7.79 -20.74 -9.43
N LYS A 199 -7.10 -21.50 -10.31
CA LYS A 199 -7.64 -22.33 -11.38
C LYS A 199 -9.00 -22.93 -11.01
N LYS A 200 -10.04 -22.63 -11.78
CA LYS A 200 -11.33 -23.31 -11.67
C LYS A 200 -11.23 -24.67 -12.35
N TYR A 201 -11.74 -25.71 -11.73
CA TYR A 201 -11.81 -27.06 -12.31
C TYR A 201 -12.42 -27.03 -13.71
N GLY A 202 -11.74 -27.61 -14.69
CA GLY A 202 -12.27 -27.84 -16.04
C GLY A 202 -11.93 -26.80 -17.10
N THR A 203 -11.04 -25.84 -16.84
CA THR A 203 -10.56 -24.91 -17.87
C THR A 203 -9.16 -25.24 -18.34
N VAL A 204 -9.00 -25.22 -19.65
CA VAL A 204 -7.70 -25.35 -20.31
C VAL A 204 -6.89 -24.11 -19.98
N ASP A 205 -5.72 -24.29 -19.42
CA ASP A 205 -4.66 -23.32 -19.12
C ASP A 205 -5.05 -21.83 -19.10
N GLY A 206 -5.29 -21.29 -17.90
CA GLY A 206 -5.50 -19.87 -17.68
C GLY A 206 -5.87 -19.55 -16.23
N TYR A 207 -5.30 -18.48 -15.68
CA TYR A 207 -5.76 -17.87 -14.43
C TYR A 207 -6.96 -16.98 -14.77
N TYR A 208 -8.01 -17.04 -13.97
CA TYR A 208 -9.07 -16.05 -13.98
C TYR A 208 -8.74 -15.00 -12.93
N PHE A 209 -8.84 -13.75 -13.32
CA PHE A 209 -8.73 -12.63 -12.41
C PHE A 209 -10.11 -12.01 -12.24
N ASP A 210 -10.49 -11.77 -11.00
CA ASP A 210 -11.64 -10.91 -10.72
C ASP A 210 -11.11 -9.47 -10.55
N MET A 211 -11.79 -8.52 -11.14
CA MET A 211 -11.50 -7.10 -10.98
C MET A 211 -12.72 -6.38 -10.44
N GLY A 212 -12.50 -5.47 -9.51
CA GLY A 212 -13.55 -4.62 -8.98
C GLY A 212 -13.07 -3.19 -8.81
N VAL A 213 -13.97 -2.25 -9.06
CA VAL A 213 -13.77 -0.82 -8.78
C VAL A 213 -14.61 -0.48 -7.56
N PHE A 214 -13.96 0.08 -6.54
CA PHE A 214 -14.57 0.40 -5.25
C PHE A 214 -14.37 1.88 -4.93
N PRO A 215 -15.27 2.76 -5.40
CA PRO A 215 -15.28 4.14 -4.95
C PRO A 215 -15.50 4.20 -3.44
N THR A 216 -14.82 5.10 -2.77
CA THR A 216 -14.99 5.29 -1.34
C THR A 216 -16.27 6.07 -1.05
N THR A 217 -17.03 5.63 -0.03
CA THR A 217 -18.23 6.34 0.44
C THR A 217 -17.88 7.34 1.54
N GLU A 218 -18.75 8.31 1.78
CA GLU A 218 -18.58 9.27 2.89
C GLU A 218 -18.48 8.56 4.25
N GLU A 219 -19.31 7.53 4.47
CA GLU A 219 -19.27 6.73 5.70
C GLU A 219 -17.91 6.03 5.88
N PHE A 220 -17.37 5.44 4.81
CA PHE A 220 -16.06 4.78 4.84
C PHE A 220 -14.94 5.76 5.21
N VAL A 221 -14.96 6.95 4.60
CA VAL A 221 -13.99 8.02 4.88
C VAL A 221 -14.15 8.58 6.29
N LEU A 222 -15.39 8.72 6.78
CA LEU A 222 -15.66 9.21 8.14
C LEU A 222 -15.12 8.25 9.20
N GLN A 223 -15.34 6.93 9.04
CA GLN A 223 -14.77 5.93 9.94
C GLN A 223 -13.24 5.96 9.92
N GLY A 224 -12.64 6.15 8.75
CA GLY A 224 -11.19 6.37 8.63
C GLY A 224 -10.71 7.61 9.38
N LYS A 225 -11.44 8.72 9.29
CA LYS A 225 -11.16 9.95 10.02
C LYS A 225 -11.15 9.74 11.54
N GLU A 226 -12.17 9.06 12.07
CA GLU A 226 -12.27 8.78 13.52
C GLU A 226 -11.08 7.95 14.02
N LYS A 227 -10.63 6.96 13.25
CA LYS A 227 -9.44 6.15 13.59
C LYS A 227 -8.15 6.98 13.53
N VAL A 228 -8.00 7.86 12.53
CA VAL A 228 -6.82 8.75 12.44
C VAL A 228 -6.82 9.75 13.61
N GLU A 229 -7.99 10.28 13.99
CA GLU A 229 -8.10 11.17 15.15
C GLU A 229 -7.70 10.47 16.44
N LEU A 230 -8.16 9.24 16.67
CA LEU A 230 -7.76 8.42 17.81
C LEU A 230 -6.25 8.12 17.79
N ALA A 231 -5.69 7.80 16.62
CA ALA A 231 -4.26 7.60 16.47
C ALA A 231 -3.46 8.85 16.86
N MET A 232 -3.94 10.04 16.49
CA MET A 232 -3.27 11.29 16.85
C MET A 232 -3.41 11.62 18.34
N GLN A 233 -4.53 11.29 18.97
CA GLN A 233 -4.67 11.38 20.45
C GLN A 233 -3.64 10.49 21.16
N ASN A 234 -3.45 9.25 20.69
CA ASN A 234 -2.43 8.35 21.22
C ASN A 234 -1.01 8.86 20.94
N TYR A 235 -0.77 9.44 19.76
CA TYR A 235 0.51 10.06 19.45
C TYR A 235 0.83 11.20 20.43
N GLU A 236 -0.12 12.09 20.71
CA GLU A 236 0.04 13.17 21.70
C GLU A 236 0.33 12.62 23.10
N LYS A 237 -0.38 11.58 23.46
CA LYS A 237 -0.30 10.97 24.79
C LYS A 237 1.07 10.34 25.07
N TYR A 238 1.68 9.68 24.07
CA TYR A 238 2.87 8.83 24.27
C TYR A 238 4.15 9.33 23.58
N PHE A 239 4.05 10.10 22.48
CA PHE A 239 5.20 10.38 21.60
C PHE A 239 5.46 11.87 21.36
N SER A 240 4.56 12.75 21.75
CA SER A 240 4.78 14.19 21.59
C SER A 240 5.79 14.73 22.61
N GLU A 241 6.30 15.94 22.37
CA GLU A 241 7.16 16.65 23.33
C GLU A 241 6.46 16.88 24.70
N ASN A 242 5.13 16.90 24.70
CA ASN A 242 4.29 17.06 25.90
C ASN A 242 3.62 15.75 26.31
N ALA A 243 4.23 14.59 26.00
CA ALA A 243 3.68 13.30 26.36
C ALA A 243 3.36 13.21 27.85
N THR A 244 2.16 12.75 28.16
CA THR A 244 1.65 12.66 29.55
C THR A 244 1.83 11.28 30.16
N GLU A 245 2.08 10.26 29.34
CA GLU A 245 2.26 8.88 29.76
C GLU A 245 3.45 8.23 29.06
N SER A 246 4.12 7.29 29.73
CA SER A 246 5.10 6.41 29.10
C SER A 246 4.39 5.23 28.45
N ILE A 247 4.92 4.74 27.33
CA ILE A 247 4.41 3.55 26.66
C ILE A 247 4.58 2.28 27.52
N GLU A 248 5.56 2.30 28.45
CA GLU A 248 5.82 1.19 29.38
C GLU A 248 4.74 1.09 30.47
N ASP A 249 4.00 2.17 30.71
CA ASP A 249 2.95 2.25 31.73
C ASP A 249 1.57 1.83 31.19
N THR A 250 1.49 1.36 29.95
CA THR A 250 0.22 0.99 29.32
C THR A 250 -0.31 -0.32 29.89
N ILE A 251 -1.18 -0.24 30.88
CA ILE A 251 -1.97 -1.37 31.38
C ILE A 251 -3.31 -1.38 30.67
N ILE A 252 -3.56 -2.41 29.85
CA ILE A 252 -4.86 -2.60 29.21
C ILE A 252 -5.82 -3.24 30.23
N ASN A 253 -6.69 -2.44 30.83
CA ASN A 253 -7.82 -2.90 31.61
C ASN A 253 -9.07 -2.87 30.70
N SER A 254 -9.34 -3.96 29.99
CA SER A 254 -10.56 -4.13 29.19
C SER A 254 -11.29 -5.39 29.61
N PRO A 255 -12.60 -5.34 29.91
CA PRO A 255 -13.39 -6.55 30.08
C PRO A 255 -13.45 -7.32 28.75
N LEU A 256 -13.45 -8.64 28.84
CA LEU A 256 -13.59 -9.54 27.69
C LEU A 256 -15.04 -9.54 27.18
#